data_ed3c55f84dc6aefd3b36ba91bff536c9
#
_entry.id   ed3c55f84dc6aefd3b36ba91bff536c9
#
_cell.length_a   1.000
_cell.length_b   1.000
_cell.length_c   1.000
_cell.angle_alpha   90.00
_cell.angle_beta   90.00
_cell.angle_gamma   90.00
#
_symmetry.space_group_name_H-M   'P 1'
#
loop_
_entity.id
_entity.type
_entity.pdbx_description
1 polymer ?
#
loop_
_entity_poly.entity_id
_entity_poly.type
_entity_poly.pdbx_seq_one_letter_code
_entity_poly.pdbx_strand_id
1 'polypeptide(L)'
;MLLWGCKTEATFDLWSIEHFINGIAMAGGANLIIRGAFRKMELSQDARKTISFLIVLVVALLWEVLEHYLESGLLPGRVGGMVTYWFQGVEHWSNRLIGDTLTVILGWRIYHWKPRLAIPAKVVSVLWMLVHIVVFPHSMYLHRLLFG
;
A
#
# COMPACT_ATOMS: atom_id res chain seq x y z
N MET A 1 5.00 -21.90 4.41
CA MET A 1 4.87 -20.44 4.20
C MET A 1 6.23 -19.93 3.76
N LEU A 2 6.30 -19.30 2.62
CA LEU A 2 7.52 -18.70 2.08
C LEU A 2 7.71 -17.29 2.67
N LEU A 3 8.95 -16.88 2.90
CA LEU A 3 9.22 -15.52 3.33
C LEU A 3 9.07 -14.53 2.17
N TRP A 4 9.55 -14.89 0.98
CA TRP A 4 9.46 -14.13 -0.26
C TRP A 4 8.96 -15.01 -1.41
N GLY A 5 8.04 -14.50 -2.22
CA GLY A 5 7.50 -15.26 -3.36
C GLY A 5 6.27 -14.64 -3.99
N CYS A 6 5.33 -15.49 -4.41
CA CYS A 6 4.04 -15.05 -4.92
C CYS A 6 3.12 -14.61 -3.78
N LYS A 7 2.29 -13.60 -4.00
CA LYS A 7 1.37 -13.05 -2.99
C LYS A 7 0.43 -14.11 -2.37
N THR A 8 0.11 -15.17 -3.09
CA THR A 8 -0.78 -16.24 -2.61
C THR A 8 -0.12 -17.21 -1.64
N GLU A 9 1.22 -17.19 -1.47
CA GLU A 9 1.98 -18.20 -0.72
C GLU A 9 3.02 -17.62 0.22
N ALA A 10 3.43 -16.37 0.01
CA ALA A 10 4.54 -15.73 0.73
C ALA A 10 4.05 -14.63 1.67
N THR A 11 4.92 -14.24 2.62
CA THR A 11 4.68 -13.11 3.51
C THR A 11 5.09 -11.77 2.87
N PHE A 12 6.10 -11.79 2.01
CA PHE A 12 6.54 -10.64 1.22
C PHE A 12 6.58 -11.00 -0.26
N ASP A 13 6.25 -10.04 -1.09
CA ASP A 13 6.26 -10.15 -2.54
C ASP A 13 6.69 -8.83 -3.19
N LEU A 14 6.53 -8.72 -4.50
CA LEU A 14 6.85 -7.48 -5.23
C LEU A 14 5.95 -6.31 -4.86
N TRP A 15 4.71 -6.56 -4.41
CA TRP A 15 3.78 -5.54 -3.94
C TRP A 15 4.20 -4.94 -2.60
N SER A 16 4.88 -5.72 -1.76
CA SER A 16 5.45 -5.21 -0.50
C SER A 16 6.41 -4.03 -0.74
N ILE A 17 7.09 -3.97 -1.91
CA ILE A 17 7.90 -2.82 -2.31
C ILE A 17 7.01 -1.60 -2.58
N GLU A 18 5.88 -1.80 -3.25
CA GLU A 18 4.92 -0.72 -3.48
C GLU A 18 4.33 -0.22 -2.17
N HIS A 19 3.93 -1.10 -1.27
CA HIS A 19 3.44 -0.76 0.07
C HIS A 19 4.46 0.04 0.87
N PHE A 20 5.75 -0.27 0.76
CA PHE A 20 6.82 0.53 1.35
C PHE A 20 6.86 1.95 0.78
N ILE A 21 6.81 2.11 -0.55
CA ILE A 21 6.81 3.41 -1.22
C ILE A 21 5.54 4.18 -0.87
N ASN A 22 4.39 3.51 -0.85
CA ASN A 22 3.11 4.08 -0.44
C ASN A 22 3.15 4.58 1.01
N GLY A 23 3.81 3.86 1.92
CA GLY A 23 4.00 4.29 3.31
C GLY A 23 4.73 5.64 3.42
N ILE A 24 5.76 5.88 2.60
CA ILE A 24 6.45 7.18 2.51
C ILE A 24 5.51 8.26 1.97
N ALA A 25 4.79 7.98 0.90
CA ALA A 25 3.87 8.91 0.25
C ALA A 25 2.71 9.30 1.17
N MET A 26 2.09 8.31 1.83
CA MET A 26 0.98 8.48 2.77
C MET A 26 1.38 9.28 3.99
N ALA A 27 2.57 9.02 4.56
CA ALA A 27 3.10 9.82 5.68
C ALA A 27 3.24 11.29 5.31
N GLY A 28 3.71 11.60 4.10
CA GLY A 28 3.75 12.95 3.57
C GLY A 28 2.36 13.57 3.43
N GLY A 29 1.36 12.81 2.96
CA GLY A 29 -0.05 13.21 2.88
C GLY A 29 -0.65 13.46 4.26
N ALA A 30 -0.47 12.54 5.19
CA ALA A 30 -0.94 12.66 6.57
C ALA A 30 -0.42 13.94 7.25
N ASN A 31 0.86 14.27 7.04
CA ASN A 31 1.41 15.53 7.58
C ASN A 31 0.80 16.79 6.96
N LEU A 32 0.41 16.77 5.67
CA LEU A 32 -0.33 17.87 5.05
C LEU A 32 -1.72 18.02 5.68
N ILE A 33 -2.43 16.91 5.89
CA ILE A 33 -3.73 16.89 6.56
C ILE A 33 -3.60 17.46 7.98
N ILE A 34 -2.62 17.00 8.76
CA ILE A 34 -2.40 17.47 10.12
C ILE A 34 -2.12 18.97 10.16
N ARG A 35 -1.28 19.49 9.26
CA ARG A 35 -1.00 20.93 9.17
C ARG A 35 -2.25 21.74 8.82
N GLY A 36 -3.12 21.23 7.96
CA GLY A 36 -4.38 21.87 7.60
C GLY A 36 -5.41 21.84 8.75
N ALA A 37 -5.69 20.63 9.25
CA ALA A 37 -6.73 20.40 10.27
C ALA A 37 -6.41 21.05 11.63
N PHE A 38 -5.14 20.99 12.02
CA PHE A 38 -4.68 21.50 13.32
C PHE A 38 -3.89 22.82 13.20
N ARG A 39 -4.17 23.62 12.17
CA ARG A 39 -3.47 24.89 11.89
C ARG A 39 -3.49 25.87 13.08
N LYS A 40 -4.56 25.85 13.86
CA LYS A 40 -4.77 26.74 15.02
C LYS A 40 -4.32 26.14 16.36
N MET A 41 -3.81 24.89 16.35
CA MET A 41 -3.40 24.18 17.55
C MET A 41 -1.90 23.98 17.58
N GLU A 42 -1.27 24.24 18.72
CA GLU A 42 0.14 23.91 18.95
C GLU A 42 0.29 22.44 19.34
N LEU A 43 0.36 21.57 18.33
CA LEU A 43 0.66 20.16 18.56
C LEU A 43 2.16 19.96 18.78
N SER A 44 2.51 19.19 19.81
CA SER A 44 3.88 18.74 20.00
C SER A 44 4.34 17.87 18.80
N GLN A 45 5.65 17.75 18.62
CA GLN A 45 6.21 16.93 17.55
C GLN A 45 5.78 15.46 17.68
N ASP A 46 5.73 14.93 18.90
CA ASP A 46 5.34 13.55 19.16
C ASP A 46 3.85 13.33 18.91
N ALA A 47 2.98 14.27 19.30
CA ALA A 47 1.56 14.21 18.95
C ALA A 47 1.36 14.19 17.44
N ARG A 48 2.08 15.01 16.67
CA ARG A 48 2.03 15.01 15.19
C ARG A 48 2.47 13.67 14.61
N LYS A 49 3.56 13.07 15.11
CA LYS A 49 4.02 11.75 14.66
C LYS A 49 2.99 10.66 14.97
N THR A 50 2.42 10.66 16.18
CA THR A 50 1.41 9.69 16.59
C THR A 50 0.16 9.80 15.72
N ILE A 51 -0.36 11.01 15.50
CA ILE A 51 -1.52 11.21 14.62
C ILE A 51 -1.19 10.77 13.18
N SER A 52 -0.01 11.12 12.67
CA SER A 52 0.45 10.69 11.34
C SER A 52 0.53 9.16 11.23
N PHE A 53 1.06 8.48 12.26
CA PHE A 53 1.11 7.03 12.32
C PHE A 53 -0.29 6.41 12.28
N LEU A 54 -1.20 6.91 13.10
CA LEU A 54 -2.58 6.40 13.15
C LEU A 54 -3.31 6.60 11.83
N ILE A 55 -3.16 7.76 11.19
CA ILE A 55 -3.75 8.01 9.85
C ILE A 55 -3.20 6.99 8.84
N VAL A 56 -1.89 6.82 8.77
CA VAL A 56 -1.26 5.89 7.83
C VAL A 56 -1.69 4.45 8.09
N LEU A 57 -1.70 4.02 9.36
CA LEU A 57 -2.12 2.68 9.74
C LEU A 57 -3.59 2.40 9.38
N VAL A 58 -4.48 3.33 9.70
CA VAL A 58 -5.92 3.18 9.39
C VAL A 58 -6.13 3.12 7.88
N VAL A 59 -5.48 3.99 7.10
CA VAL A 59 -5.61 3.97 5.63
C VAL A 59 -5.04 2.68 5.04
N ALA A 60 -3.90 2.18 5.55
CA ALA A 60 -3.35 0.91 5.11
C ALA A 60 -4.31 -0.26 5.39
N LEU A 61 -4.83 -0.37 6.62
CA LEU A 61 -5.77 -1.44 6.97
C LEU A 61 -7.08 -1.36 6.18
N LEU A 62 -7.59 -0.16 5.91
CA LEU A 62 -8.77 0.02 5.05
C LEU A 62 -8.49 -0.42 3.62
N TRP A 63 -7.28 -0.17 3.11
CA TRP A 63 -6.86 -0.65 1.80
C TRP A 63 -6.84 -2.17 1.75
N GLU A 64 -6.26 -2.84 2.75
CA GLU A 64 -6.23 -4.30 2.83
C GLU A 64 -7.64 -4.94 2.85
N VAL A 65 -8.57 -4.31 3.56
CA VAL A 65 -9.98 -4.74 3.58
C VAL A 65 -10.61 -4.58 2.21
N LEU A 66 -10.38 -3.44 1.54
CA LEU A 66 -10.89 -3.18 0.21
C LEU A 66 -10.30 -4.17 -0.81
N GLU A 67 -8.99 -4.36 -0.76
CA GLU A 67 -8.29 -5.27 -1.66
C GLU A 67 -8.79 -6.71 -1.49
N HIS A 68 -8.94 -7.19 -0.26
CA HIS A 68 -9.54 -8.49 0.02
C HIS A 68 -10.94 -8.63 -0.58
N TYR A 69 -11.76 -7.60 -0.46
CA TYR A 69 -13.10 -7.59 -1.06
C TYR A 69 -13.03 -7.70 -2.59
N LEU A 70 -12.10 -6.99 -3.22
CA LEU A 70 -11.90 -7.00 -4.67
C LEU A 70 -11.39 -8.36 -5.18
N GLU A 71 -10.44 -8.96 -4.47
CA GLU A 71 -9.81 -10.24 -4.82
C GLU A 71 -10.74 -11.45 -4.65
N SER A 72 -11.60 -11.42 -3.63
CA SER A 72 -12.43 -12.57 -3.23
C SER A 72 -13.62 -12.82 -4.15
N GLY A 73 -13.79 -12.04 -5.22
CA GLY A 73 -14.86 -12.25 -6.21
C GLY A 73 -16.26 -11.90 -5.68
N LEU A 74 -16.35 -11.12 -4.61
CA LEU A 74 -17.62 -10.68 -4.02
C LEU A 74 -18.33 -9.63 -4.87
N LEU A 75 -17.64 -9.00 -5.82
CA LEU A 75 -18.24 -8.08 -6.77
C LEU A 75 -19.10 -8.84 -7.78
N PRO A 76 -20.38 -8.48 -7.99
CA PRO A 76 -21.24 -9.16 -8.93
C PRO A 76 -20.97 -8.79 -10.39
N GLY A 77 -21.39 -9.68 -11.30
CA GLY A 77 -21.46 -9.41 -12.72
C GLY A 77 -20.11 -9.39 -13.46
N ARG A 78 -20.11 -8.81 -14.66
CA ARG A 78 -18.92 -8.79 -15.53
C ARG A 78 -17.74 -8.02 -14.93
N VAL A 79 -18.04 -6.93 -14.24
CA VAL A 79 -16.99 -6.12 -13.57
C VAL A 79 -16.29 -6.94 -12.49
N GLY A 80 -17.04 -7.68 -11.66
CA GLY A 80 -16.47 -8.58 -10.67
C GLY A 80 -15.55 -9.63 -11.29
N GLY A 81 -15.97 -10.27 -12.37
CA GLY A 81 -15.13 -11.23 -13.10
C GLY A 81 -13.83 -10.62 -13.63
N MET A 82 -13.88 -9.40 -14.17
CA MET A 82 -12.67 -8.68 -14.64
C MET A 82 -11.72 -8.35 -13.48
N VAL A 83 -12.26 -7.86 -12.37
CA VAL A 83 -11.47 -7.50 -11.18
C VAL A 83 -10.80 -8.74 -10.59
N THR A 84 -11.55 -9.82 -10.38
CA THR A 84 -10.99 -11.09 -9.86
C THR A 84 -9.93 -11.67 -10.80
N TYR A 85 -10.18 -11.61 -12.11
CA TYR A 85 -9.17 -12.03 -13.10
C TYR A 85 -7.90 -11.18 -13.00
N TRP A 86 -8.03 -9.87 -12.82
CA TRP A 86 -6.90 -8.97 -12.74
C TRP A 86 -6.03 -9.26 -11.49
N PHE A 87 -6.64 -9.53 -10.34
CA PHE A 87 -5.92 -9.82 -9.09
C PHE A 87 -5.16 -11.15 -9.09
N GLN A 88 -5.58 -12.15 -9.91
CA GLN A 88 -4.91 -13.45 -10.03
C GLN A 88 -4.83 -14.25 -8.73
N GLY A 89 -5.89 -14.21 -7.93
CA GLY A 89 -6.01 -14.96 -6.68
C GLY A 89 -6.04 -14.08 -5.44
N VAL A 90 -6.47 -14.69 -4.35
CA VAL A 90 -6.55 -14.05 -3.03
C VAL A 90 -5.19 -14.10 -2.36
N GLU A 91 -4.79 -12.98 -1.84
CA GLU A 91 -3.53 -12.83 -1.14
C GLU A 91 -3.47 -13.64 0.15
N HIS A 92 -2.30 -14.20 0.46
CA HIS A 92 -2.10 -14.94 1.71
C HIS A 92 -2.23 -14.00 2.92
N TRP A 93 -2.92 -14.44 3.95
CA TRP A 93 -3.20 -13.62 5.13
C TRP A 93 -1.94 -12.99 5.78
N SER A 94 -0.79 -13.69 5.76
CA SER A 94 0.45 -13.16 6.32
C SER A 94 1.07 -12.08 5.45
N ASN A 95 0.88 -12.11 4.12
CA ASN A 95 1.27 -11.02 3.24
C ASN A 95 0.47 -9.78 3.63
N ARG A 96 -0.83 -9.86 3.54
CA ARG A 96 -1.77 -8.78 3.84
C ARG A 96 -1.59 -8.17 5.23
N LEU A 97 -1.65 -8.98 6.30
CA LEU A 97 -1.66 -8.45 7.66
C LEU A 97 -0.28 -8.15 8.23
N ILE A 98 0.75 -8.87 7.79
CA ILE A 98 2.11 -8.71 8.29
C ILE A 98 3.00 -8.01 7.28
N GLY A 99 3.14 -8.57 6.07
CA GLY A 99 4.07 -8.08 5.05
C GLY A 99 3.78 -6.64 4.65
N ASP A 100 2.57 -6.38 4.18
CA ASP A 100 2.18 -5.07 3.63
C ASP A 100 2.00 -4.02 4.72
N THR A 101 1.38 -4.39 5.84
CA THR A 101 1.29 -3.49 6.99
C THR A 101 2.67 -3.09 7.52
N LEU A 102 3.60 -4.05 7.65
CA LEU A 102 4.95 -3.78 8.12
C LEU A 102 5.72 -2.87 7.15
N THR A 103 5.63 -3.14 5.85
CA THR A 103 6.32 -2.33 4.83
C THR A 103 5.79 -0.91 4.75
N VAL A 104 4.46 -0.70 4.89
CA VAL A 104 3.88 0.64 5.04
C VAL A 104 4.42 1.36 6.27
N ILE A 105 4.49 0.70 7.43
CA ILE A 105 5.04 1.27 8.67
C ILE A 105 6.52 1.64 8.50
N LEU A 106 7.31 0.79 7.86
CA LEU A 106 8.71 1.09 7.53
C LEU A 106 8.81 2.31 6.62
N GLY A 107 7.96 2.42 5.61
CA GLY A 107 7.86 3.60 4.74
C GLY A 107 7.53 4.86 5.52
N TRP A 108 6.55 4.81 6.43
CA TRP A 108 6.22 5.90 7.35
C TRP A 108 7.45 6.30 8.20
N ARG A 109 8.20 5.35 8.71
CA ARG A 109 9.42 5.59 9.49
C ARG A 109 10.49 6.29 8.66
N ILE A 110 10.71 5.84 7.42
CA ILE A 110 11.66 6.45 6.48
C ILE A 110 11.27 7.89 6.16
N TYR A 111 9.98 8.19 5.97
CA TYR A 111 9.52 9.57 5.79
C TYR A 111 9.94 10.47 6.95
N HIS A 112 9.79 10.02 8.20
CA HIS A 112 10.18 10.83 9.36
C HIS A 112 11.70 11.04 9.50
N TRP A 113 12.49 10.15 8.91
CA TRP A 113 13.95 10.33 8.78
C TRP A 113 14.33 11.23 7.60
N LYS A 114 13.68 11.04 6.43
CA LYS A 114 13.97 11.74 5.17
C LYS A 114 12.69 12.27 4.51
N PRO A 115 12.09 13.37 5.04
CA PRO A 115 10.80 13.87 4.54
C PRO A 115 10.80 14.26 3.06
N ARG A 116 11.96 14.61 2.50
CA ARG A 116 12.12 14.96 1.07
C ARG A 116 11.76 13.82 0.13
N LEU A 117 11.74 12.56 0.60
CA LEU A 117 11.33 11.40 -0.19
C LEU A 117 9.83 11.35 -0.46
N ALA A 118 9.00 12.12 0.24
CA ALA A 118 7.54 12.09 0.06
C ALA A 118 7.10 12.47 -1.37
N ILE A 119 7.76 13.46 -2.00
CA ILE A 119 7.40 13.87 -3.37
C ILE A 119 7.75 12.79 -4.39
N PRO A 120 9.01 12.29 -4.49
CA PRO A 120 9.33 11.22 -5.42
C PRO A 120 8.53 9.95 -5.12
N ALA A 121 8.29 9.59 -3.86
CA ALA A 121 7.47 8.44 -3.51
C ALA A 121 6.04 8.55 -4.04
N LYS A 122 5.39 9.71 -3.91
CA LYS A 122 4.05 9.96 -4.48
C LYS A 122 4.05 9.81 -6.00
N VAL A 123 5.05 10.37 -6.67
CA VAL A 123 5.14 10.25 -8.13
C VAL A 123 5.31 8.81 -8.55
N VAL A 124 6.22 8.07 -7.90
CA VAL A 124 6.45 6.65 -8.18
C VAL A 124 5.19 5.82 -7.91
N SER A 125 4.52 6.01 -6.75
CA SER A 125 3.28 5.30 -6.42
C SER A 125 2.18 5.52 -7.47
N VAL A 126 1.96 6.79 -7.87
CA VAL A 126 0.93 7.10 -8.87
C VAL A 126 1.28 6.50 -10.23
N LEU A 127 2.53 6.61 -10.67
CA LEU A 127 2.98 6.04 -11.94
C LEU A 127 2.90 4.51 -11.92
N TRP A 128 3.32 3.88 -10.83
CA TRP A 128 3.24 2.42 -10.68
C TRP A 128 1.78 1.95 -10.76
N MET A 129 0.89 2.57 -9.99
CA MET A 129 -0.53 2.25 -10.01
C MET A 129 -1.15 2.43 -11.41
N LEU A 130 -0.83 3.52 -12.12
CA LEU A 130 -1.32 3.76 -13.48
C LEU A 130 -0.82 2.70 -14.45
N VAL A 131 0.47 2.39 -14.43
CA VAL A 131 1.07 1.36 -15.29
C VAL A 131 0.44 0.01 -15.00
N HIS A 132 0.28 -0.32 -13.73
CA HIS A 132 -0.24 -1.56 -13.25
C HIS A 132 -1.71 -1.81 -13.62
N ILE A 133 -2.57 -0.78 -13.52
CA ILE A 133 -4.00 -0.90 -13.86
C ILE A 133 -4.22 -0.78 -15.38
N VAL A 134 -3.52 0.13 -16.06
CA VAL A 134 -3.84 0.50 -17.44
C VAL A 134 -3.06 -0.35 -18.46
N VAL A 135 -1.81 -0.70 -18.17
CA VAL A 135 -0.92 -1.33 -19.14
C VAL A 135 -0.93 -2.85 -19.04
N PHE A 136 -1.05 -3.40 -17.85
CA PHE A 136 -0.92 -4.84 -17.63
C PHE A 136 -2.28 -5.52 -17.40
N PRO A 137 -2.49 -6.71 -18.01
CA PRO A 137 -3.76 -7.42 -17.96
C PRO A 137 -4.05 -8.07 -16.60
N HIS A 138 -3.05 -8.18 -15.73
CA HIS A 138 -3.20 -8.80 -14.40
C HIS A 138 -2.13 -8.34 -13.41
N SER A 139 -2.42 -8.45 -12.11
CA SER A 139 -1.57 -7.95 -11.04
C SER A 139 -0.22 -8.67 -10.92
N MET A 140 -0.15 -9.95 -11.26
CA MET A 140 1.05 -10.76 -11.12
C MET A 140 2.07 -10.65 -12.27
N TYR A 141 1.94 -9.63 -13.14
CA TYR A 141 2.79 -9.48 -14.32
C TYR A 141 4.29 -9.35 -13.97
N LEU A 142 4.63 -8.60 -12.92
CA LEU A 142 6.03 -8.44 -12.50
C LEU A 142 6.60 -9.76 -11.96
N HIS A 143 5.80 -10.48 -11.18
CA HIS A 143 6.23 -11.79 -10.68
C HIS A 143 6.54 -12.75 -11.83
N ARG A 144 5.63 -12.83 -12.82
CA ARG A 144 5.83 -13.68 -14.01
C ARG A 144 7.00 -13.21 -14.88
N LEU A 145 7.23 -11.91 -14.98
CA LEU A 145 8.36 -11.36 -15.76
C LEU A 145 9.72 -11.69 -15.13
N LEU A 146 9.81 -11.71 -13.81
CA LEU A 146 11.08 -11.86 -13.08
C LEU A 146 11.38 -13.30 -12.69
N PHE A 147 10.36 -14.13 -12.48
CA PHE A 147 10.51 -15.49 -11.94
C PHE A 147 9.92 -16.59 -12.86
N GLY A 148 9.35 -16.23 -14.01
CA GLY A 148 8.91 -17.16 -15.04
C GLY A 148 7.56 -17.68 -14.91
#